data_2b4f8f0db82fe8bb533c278053756ce2
#
_entry.id   2b4f8f0db82fe8bb533c278053756ce2
#
_cell.length_a   1.000
_cell.length_b   1.000
_cell.length_c   1.000
_cell.angle_alpha   90.00
_cell.angle_beta   90.00
_cell.angle_gamma   90.00
#
_symmetry.space_group_name_H-M   'P 1'
#
loop_
_entity.id
_entity.type
_entity.pdbx_description
1 polymer ?
#
loop_
_entity_poly.entity_id
_entity_poly.type
_entity_poly.pdbx_seq_one_letter_code
_entity_poly.pdbx_strand_id
1 'polypeptide(L)'
;MKRRIIALILVMGLLAGMGLDGKMTLAAESTPAGQTKEIAKIEVVDTEIELPYKSTFTKENVVIKVTYEDATEQLVHPEKMTAVDTTKIGEQQLELSYQDKTINYTVRIVPRQVTGLRRKETTKKKAVIEWNALAESKEYEIFTSSKETSGFSLLKSTTKTSYEFTNLKEGQILYVKIRAGVSGYYGKESEVLLVALQPGEVTKITATKNVKTKITLAWEPVSGATGYQIYYRKSTSKESILAGNTIETTFDVTGLSVGKDYYFTIVAYAGDVDNPGEPSEEVLFGTAPSIPSISKIKGGDKRIKVKWSKGTGADYFNIYYSKKSASGYKAVVKVLADESKIRGIDGLKKNTKYYVKIEAVRTVSGITMSSVSTVKSIKTASKKVKATSISAKFFKTKKAFKKSAAYKKYKAFKKRVSYAKSYVIPGLVGTNVGGFYATRMVPQSVTFAGNYLLISAYDYTKKQESVIYVMNKTTRKYITTIVLPHTGHVGGITFDGENVWVTYGKNLQSFKFNQVQAAVLSGRPYYEI
;
A
#
# COMPACT_ATOMS: atom_id res chain seq x y z
N MET A 1 23.33 6.65 -25.00
CA MET A 1 24.41 6.57 -26.01
C MET A 1 24.41 5.20 -26.69
N LYS A 2 23.34 4.85 -27.46
CA LYS A 2 23.25 3.64 -28.33
C LYS A 2 21.98 3.68 -29.20
N ARG A 3 21.77 4.74 -29.98
CA ARG A 3 20.66 4.82 -30.97
C ARG A 3 21.02 5.75 -32.13
N ARG A 4 22.18 5.53 -32.76
CA ARG A 4 22.56 6.26 -33.96
C ARG A 4 23.29 5.42 -35.03
N ILE A 5 22.91 4.14 -35.18
CA ILE A 5 23.47 3.28 -36.26
C ILE A 5 22.36 2.38 -36.84
N ILE A 6 21.19 2.90 -37.15
CA ILE A 6 20.14 2.11 -37.83
C ILE A 6 19.59 2.79 -39.09
N ALA A 7 19.97 4.02 -39.37
CA ALA A 7 19.48 4.72 -40.57
C ALA A 7 20.30 4.48 -41.84
N LEU A 8 21.43 3.75 -41.78
CA LEU A 8 22.28 3.50 -42.97
C LEU A 8 22.22 2.06 -43.48
N ILE A 9 21.44 1.18 -42.87
CA ILE A 9 21.33 -0.25 -43.27
C ILE A 9 19.99 -0.56 -43.95
N LEU A 10 19.04 0.37 -43.98
CA LEU A 10 17.71 0.11 -44.58
C LEU A 10 17.65 0.35 -46.11
N VAL A 11 18.66 0.95 -46.71
CA VAL A 11 18.74 1.09 -48.19
C VAL A 11 19.37 -0.14 -48.84
N MET A 12 20.11 -0.97 -48.10
CA MET A 12 20.61 -2.28 -48.61
C MET A 12 19.69 -3.47 -48.35
N GLY A 13 18.61 -3.31 -47.61
CA GLY A 13 17.71 -4.42 -47.19
C GLY A 13 16.48 -4.63 -48.09
N LEU A 14 16.13 -3.71 -48.97
CA LEU A 14 14.91 -3.84 -49.80
C LEU A 14 15.16 -4.48 -51.16
N LEU A 15 16.38 -4.85 -51.51
CA LEU A 15 16.72 -5.58 -52.77
C LEU A 15 16.86 -7.12 -52.54
N ALA A 16 16.56 -7.63 -51.38
CA ALA A 16 16.67 -9.08 -51.07
C ALA A 16 15.34 -9.83 -51.02
N GLY A 17 14.27 -9.29 -51.61
CA GLY A 17 12.92 -9.86 -51.46
C GLY A 17 12.16 -10.26 -52.75
N MET A 18 12.82 -10.32 -53.91
CA MET A 18 12.22 -10.93 -55.10
C MET A 18 13.21 -11.96 -55.70
N GLY A 19 12.86 -13.21 -55.50
CA GLY A 19 13.54 -14.33 -56.15
C GLY A 19 13.34 -14.30 -57.66
N LEU A 20 14.38 -13.95 -58.35
CA LEU A 20 14.64 -14.29 -59.74
C LEU A 20 16.14 -14.63 -59.83
N ASP A 21 16.42 -15.84 -60.27
CA ASP A 21 17.79 -16.31 -60.57
C ASP A 21 18.44 -15.43 -61.60
N GLY A 22 19.27 -14.52 -61.14
CA GLY A 22 20.10 -13.64 -61.94
C GLY A 22 20.97 -12.80 -61.02
N LYS A 23 22.25 -13.11 -60.88
CA LYS A 23 23.21 -12.31 -60.12
C LYS A 23 23.32 -10.91 -60.73
N MET A 24 22.60 -9.93 -60.11
CA MET A 24 22.91 -8.51 -60.30
C MET A 24 24.03 -8.12 -59.32
N THR A 25 25.21 -7.88 -59.84
CA THR A 25 26.32 -7.26 -59.10
C THR A 25 26.51 -5.84 -59.60
N LEU A 26 26.57 -4.85 -58.66
CA LEU A 26 27.20 -3.57 -58.98
C LEU A 26 28.66 -3.88 -59.31
N ALA A 27 29.06 -3.67 -60.56
CA ALA A 27 30.45 -3.89 -60.97
C ALA A 27 31.33 -2.80 -60.42
N ALA A 28 32.21 -3.15 -59.46
CA ALA A 28 33.42 -2.40 -59.20
C ALA A 28 34.40 -2.70 -60.32
N GLU A 29 34.87 -1.69 -60.97
CA GLU A 29 35.92 -1.60 -61.98
C GLU A 29 36.80 -2.82 -62.18
N SER A 30 36.75 -3.36 -63.38
CA SER A 30 37.87 -3.56 -64.31
C SER A 30 37.39 -4.29 -65.55
N THR A 31 37.16 -3.59 -66.61
CA THR A 31 37.00 -4.19 -67.93
C THR A 31 38.37 -4.21 -68.61
N PRO A 32 38.81 -5.35 -69.21
CA PRO A 32 39.96 -5.37 -70.07
C PRO A 32 39.65 -4.50 -71.31
N ALA A 33 40.60 -3.71 -71.73
CA ALA A 33 40.53 -2.84 -72.92
C ALA A 33 40.17 -3.65 -74.15
N GLY A 34 39.01 -3.30 -74.80
CA GLY A 34 38.73 -3.73 -76.15
C GLY A 34 37.37 -4.40 -76.38
N GLN A 35 36.32 -3.62 -76.23
CA GLN A 35 35.04 -3.63 -76.96
C GLN A 35 34.02 -2.80 -76.15
N THR A 36 33.84 -1.53 -76.60
CA THR A 36 32.70 -0.73 -76.04
C THR A 36 31.41 -1.36 -76.56
N LYS A 37 30.65 -2.01 -75.67
CA LYS A 37 29.30 -2.44 -75.99
C LYS A 37 28.46 -1.22 -76.32
N GLU A 38 27.75 -1.25 -77.43
CA GLU A 38 26.85 -0.18 -77.82
C GLU A 38 25.63 -0.17 -76.90
N ILE A 39 25.23 1.01 -76.40
CA ILE A 39 24.10 1.23 -75.52
C ILE A 39 22.83 1.34 -76.33
N ALA A 40 21.88 0.44 -76.17
CA ALA A 40 20.55 0.53 -76.76
C ALA A 40 19.72 1.61 -76.10
N LYS A 41 19.67 1.63 -74.75
CA LYS A 41 18.91 2.63 -73.96
C LYS A 41 19.44 2.79 -72.55
N ILE A 42 19.07 3.92 -71.92
CA ILE A 42 19.23 4.16 -70.50
C ILE A 42 17.84 4.49 -69.87
N GLU A 43 17.61 4.03 -68.64
CA GLU A 43 16.38 4.28 -67.87
C GLU A 43 16.74 4.62 -66.43
N VAL A 44 16.04 5.54 -65.80
CA VAL A 44 16.21 5.78 -64.36
C VAL A 44 15.46 4.70 -63.59
N VAL A 45 16.11 4.12 -62.58
CA VAL A 45 15.53 3.03 -61.79
C VAL A 45 14.43 3.57 -60.91
N ASP A 46 14.63 4.66 -60.19
CA ASP A 46 13.64 5.32 -59.37
C ASP A 46 12.86 6.32 -60.21
N THR A 47 11.59 6.05 -60.49
CA THR A 47 10.77 6.88 -61.36
C THR A 47 10.33 8.21 -60.76
N GLU A 48 10.35 8.33 -59.42
CA GLU A 48 10.01 9.56 -58.69
C GLU A 48 10.99 9.79 -57.54
N ILE A 49 11.75 10.86 -57.55
CA ILE A 49 12.63 11.26 -56.45
C ILE A 49 12.07 12.52 -55.79
N GLU A 50 11.71 12.42 -54.54
CA GLU A 50 11.39 13.57 -53.68
C GLU A 50 12.59 13.94 -52.81
N LEU A 51 13.04 15.19 -52.90
CA LEU A 51 14.19 15.71 -52.17
C LEU A 51 13.71 16.76 -51.15
N PRO A 52 14.11 16.63 -49.90
CA PRO A 52 13.83 17.67 -48.90
C PRO A 52 14.55 18.99 -49.26
N TYR A 53 13.91 20.11 -48.97
CA TYR A 53 14.49 21.45 -49.10
C TYR A 53 15.89 21.53 -48.46
N LYS A 54 16.87 22.10 -49.20
CA LYS A 54 18.29 22.20 -48.82
C LYS A 54 18.97 20.85 -48.55
N SER A 55 18.48 19.75 -49.09
CA SER A 55 19.21 18.49 -49.05
C SER A 55 20.36 18.49 -50.07
N THR A 56 21.36 17.66 -49.82
CA THR A 56 22.43 17.40 -50.78
C THR A 56 21.97 16.33 -51.75
N PHE A 57 22.11 16.60 -53.06
CA PHE A 57 21.78 15.66 -54.11
C PHE A 57 22.85 15.70 -55.19
N THR A 58 23.42 14.56 -55.50
CA THR A 58 24.51 14.39 -56.46
C THR A 58 24.21 13.24 -57.41
N LYS A 59 25.00 13.10 -58.47
CA LYS A 59 24.83 12.01 -59.43
C LYS A 59 24.93 10.60 -58.79
N GLU A 60 25.66 10.47 -57.71
CA GLU A 60 25.79 9.22 -56.93
C GLU A 60 24.48 8.81 -56.23
N ASN A 61 23.51 9.71 -56.11
CA ASN A 61 22.18 9.42 -55.58
C ASN A 61 21.20 8.88 -56.62
N VAL A 62 21.61 8.88 -57.92
CA VAL A 62 20.79 8.38 -59.02
C VAL A 62 21.37 7.10 -59.56
N VAL A 63 20.53 6.09 -59.72
CA VAL A 63 20.90 4.84 -60.40
C VAL A 63 20.16 4.77 -61.72
N ILE A 64 20.91 4.55 -62.79
CA ILE A 64 20.36 4.30 -64.10
C ILE A 64 20.62 2.85 -64.52
N LYS A 65 19.67 2.27 -65.23
CA LYS A 65 19.77 0.99 -65.86
C LYS A 65 20.19 1.21 -67.31
N VAL A 66 21.32 0.68 -67.67
CA VAL A 66 21.85 0.67 -69.03
C VAL A 66 21.51 -0.66 -69.67
N THR A 67 20.84 -0.65 -70.81
CA THR A 67 20.60 -1.84 -71.61
C THR A 67 21.46 -1.74 -72.90
N TYR A 68 22.27 -2.75 -73.15
CA TYR A 68 23.13 -2.83 -74.29
C TYR A 68 22.42 -3.49 -75.49
N GLU A 69 22.94 -3.33 -76.71
CA GLU A 69 22.39 -3.95 -77.95
C GLU A 69 22.34 -5.50 -77.89
N ASP A 70 23.22 -6.11 -77.07
CA ASP A 70 23.21 -7.54 -76.83
C ASP A 70 22.16 -7.96 -75.76
N ALA A 71 21.23 -7.07 -75.37
CA ALA A 71 20.24 -7.25 -74.35
C ALA A 71 20.77 -7.49 -72.94
N THR A 72 22.06 -7.31 -72.68
CA THR A 72 22.57 -7.30 -71.31
C THR A 72 22.26 -6.01 -70.61
N GLU A 73 22.06 -6.08 -69.28
CA GLU A 73 21.70 -4.92 -68.45
C GLU A 73 22.75 -4.67 -67.36
N GLN A 74 23.00 -3.38 -67.08
CA GLN A 74 23.91 -2.97 -66.00
C GLN A 74 23.29 -1.79 -65.21
N LEU A 75 23.44 -1.78 -63.89
CA LEU A 75 23.11 -0.63 -63.05
C LEU A 75 24.37 0.19 -62.79
N VAL A 76 24.29 1.50 -63.10
CA VAL A 76 25.42 2.43 -62.96
C VAL A 76 24.92 3.78 -62.45
N HIS A 77 25.81 4.64 -62.04
CA HIS A 77 25.53 6.06 -61.83
C HIS A 77 25.72 6.84 -63.15
N PRO A 78 24.97 7.92 -63.37
CA PRO A 78 25.19 8.77 -64.53
C PRO A 78 26.58 9.40 -64.48
N GLU A 79 27.24 9.60 -65.64
CA GLU A 79 28.52 10.24 -65.70
C GLU A 79 28.38 11.74 -65.45
N LYS A 80 27.31 12.37 -66.01
CA LYS A 80 26.96 13.76 -65.77
C LYS A 80 25.50 13.90 -65.38
N MET A 81 25.23 14.94 -64.59
CA MET A 81 23.91 15.34 -64.19
C MET A 81 23.78 16.83 -64.09
N THR A 82 22.71 17.42 -64.60
CA THR A 82 22.36 18.81 -64.37
C THR A 82 22.23 19.09 -62.86
N ALA A 83 22.79 20.19 -62.41
CA ALA A 83 22.73 20.60 -61.03
C ALA A 83 21.27 20.89 -60.61
N VAL A 84 20.89 20.37 -59.42
CA VAL A 84 19.59 20.60 -58.78
C VAL A 84 19.70 21.73 -57.79
N ASP A 85 18.81 22.71 -57.87
CA ASP A 85 18.67 23.74 -56.84
C ASP A 85 17.68 23.29 -55.77
N THR A 86 18.16 22.59 -54.77
CA THR A 86 17.32 22.08 -53.65
C THR A 86 16.75 23.20 -52.76
N THR A 87 17.08 24.48 -53.04
CA THR A 87 16.48 25.64 -52.34
C THR A 87 15.20 26.14 -53.00
N LYS A 88 14.81 25.58 -54.15
CA LYS A 88 13.55 25.92 -54.86
C LYS A 88 12.58 24.76 -54.82
N ILE A 89 11.52 24.91 -54.02
CA ILE A 89 10.45 23.90 -53.93
C ILE A 89 9.68 23.86 -55.25
N GLY A 90 9.41 22.65 -55.71
CA GLY A 90 8.74 22.38 -56.98
C GLY A 90 9.46 21.32 -57.79
N GLU A 91 8.95 21.10 -59.00
CA GLU A 91 9.56 20.17 -59.96
C GLU A 91 10.72 20.82 -60.69
N GLN A 92 11.80 20.08 -60.89
CA GLN A 92 12.95 20.45 -61.67
C GLN A 92 13.33 19.34 -62.63
N GLN A 93 13.58 19.70 -63.89
CA GLN A 93 14.03 18.77 -64.92
C GLN A 93 15.55 18.67 -64.90
N LEU A 94 16.03 17.43 -64.82
CA LEU A 94 17.45 17.10 -64.91
C LEU A 94 17.74 16.40 -66.21
N GLU A 95 18.90 16.69 -66.79
CA GLU A 95 19.48 15.87 -67.84
C GLU A 95 20.56 14.97 -67.22
N LEU A 96 20.41 13.68 -67.41
CA LEU A 96 21.38 12.66 -67.02
C LEU A 96 22.04 12.10 -68.25
N SER A 97 23.36 11.95 -68.22
CA SER A 97 24.09 11.34 -69.36
C SER A 97 25.00 10.22 -68.92
N TYR A 98 25.06 9.20 -69.72
CA TYR A 98 25.99 8.09 -69.60
C TYR A 98 26.49 7.73 -71.04
N GLN A 99 27.76 7.85 -71.25
CA GLN A 99 28.39 7.80 -72.56
C GLN A 99 27.70 8.78 -73.60
N ASP A 100 27.18 8.25 -74.71
CA ASP A 100 26.49 9.01 -75.74
C ASP A 100 24.98 9.16 -75.54
N LYS A 101 24.41 8.55 -74.52
CA LYS A 101 22.98 8.60 -74.27
C LYS A 101 22.62 9.62 -73.19
N THR A 102 21.47 10.27 -73.36
CA THR A 102 20.92 11.25 -72.44
C THR A 102 19.47 10.86 -72.09
N ILE A 103 19.03 11.20 -70.89
CA ILE A 103 17.65 11.02 -70.44
C ILE A 103 17.23 12.19 -69.54
N ASN A 104 16.05 12.73 -69.81
CA ASN A 104 15.45 13.71 -68.91
C ASN A 104 14.75 13.04 -67.76
N TYR A 105 14.95 13.57 -66.56
CA TYR A 105 14.40 13.06 -65.32
C TYR A 105 13.85 14.22 -64.47
N THR A 106 12.68 14.00 -63.84
CA THR A 106 12.05 15.01 -62.99
C THR A 106 12.33 14.67 -61.53
N VAL A 107 12.90 15.61 -60.77
CA VAL A 107 12.96 15.57 -59.31
C VAL A 107 11.98 16.56 -58.73
N ARG A 108 11.44 16.21 -57.60
CA ARG A 108 10.49 17.04 -56.88
C ARG A 108 11.10 17.49 -55.56
N ILE A 109 11.31 18.79 -55.40
CA ILE A 109 11.80 19.39 -54.17
C ILE A 109 10.59 19.69 -53.30
N VAL A 110 10.60 19.17 -52.06
CA VAL A 110 9.49 19.30 -51.10
C VAL A 110 9.98 19.94 -49.78
N PRO A 111 9.08 20.52 -48.96
CA PRO A 111 9.45 21.00 -47.63
C PRO A 111 10.08 19.89 -46.77
N ARG A 112 10.92 20.29 -45.83
CA ARG A 112 11.47 19.35 -44.84
C ARG A 112 10.37 18.78 -43.97
N GLN A 113 10.65 17.62 -43.35
CA GLN A 113 9.78 17.03 -42.35
C GLN A 113 9.62 17.96 -41.14
N VAL A 114 8.41 18.15 -40.66
CA VAL A 114 8.11 18.91 -39.46
C VAL A 114 8.70 18.20 -38.25
N THR A 115 9.40 18.95 -37.41
CA THR A 115 10.00 18.46 -36.15
C THR A 115 9.46 19.24 -34.95
N GLY A 116 9.70 18.72 -33.73
CA GLY A 116 9.29 19.38 -32.49
C GLY A 116 7.79 19.42 -32.27
N LEU A 117 7.02 18.52 -32.95
CA LEU A 117 5.59 18.34 -32.67
C LEU A 117 5.42 17.84 -31.25
N ARG A 118 4.69 18.60 -30.41
CA ARG A 118 4.46 18.30 -29.01
C ARG A 118 3.14 18.85 -28.49
N ARG A 119 2.67 18.31 -27.40
CA ARG A 119 1.58 18.91 -26.62
C ARG A 119 2.10 20.17 -25.91
N LYS A 120 1.36 21.26 -26.01
CA LYS A 120 1.62 22.49 -25.26
C LYS A 120 0.76 22.58 -24.01
N GLU A 121 -0.51 22.22 -24.15
CA GLU A 121 -1.52 22.29 -23.08
C GLU A 121 -2.57 21.21 -23.30
N THR A 122 -3.05 20.59 -22.24
CA THR A 122 -4.22 19.71 -22.25
C THR A 122 -5.10 19.99 -21.05
N THR A 123 -6.41 19.93 -21.26
CA THR A 123 -7.46 20.00 -20.25
C THR A 123 -8.46 18.87 -20.48
N LYS A 124 -9.55 18.84 -19.74
CA LYS A 124 -10.62 17.83 -19.91
C LYS A 124 -11.34 17.92 -21.26
N LYS A 125 -11.31 19.07 -21.95
CA LYS A 125 -12.09 19.32 -23.18
C LYS A 125 -11.30 19.97 -24.31
N LYS A 126 -10.03 20.32 -24.08
CA LYS A 126 -9.21 21.09 -24.99
C LYS A 126 -7.79 20.54 -25.00
N ALA A 127 -7.17 20.53 -26.15
CA ALA A 127 -5.74 20.27 -26.30
C ALA A 127 -5.11 21.30 -27.27
N VAL A 128 -3.91 21.75 -26.96
CA VAL A 128 -3.11 22.60 -27.83
C VAL A 128 -1.83 21.87 -28.18
N ILE A 129 -1.54 21.80 -29.47
CA ILE A 129 -0.27 21.29 -29.98
C ILE A 129 0.52 22.42 -30.62
N GLU A 130 1.84 22.26 -30.63
CA GLU A 130 2.75 23.17 -31.33
C GLU A 130 3.90 22.40 -31.97
N TRP A 131 4.54 23.01 -32.95
CA TRP A 131 5.66 22.45 -33.68
C TRP A 131 6.65 23.52 -34.12
N ASN A 132 7.83 23.11 -34.56
CA ASN A 132 8.85 24.01 -35.02
C ASN A 132 8.48 24.58 -36.39
N ALA A 133 8.61 25.89 -36.54
CA ALA A 133 8.41 26.56 -37.83
C ALA A 133 9.49 26.14 -38.85
N LEU A 134 9.08 25.98 -40.11
CA LEU A 134 9.96 25.80 -41.24
C LEU A 134 9.93 27.08 -42.10
N ALA A 135 11.07 27.72 -42.30
CA ALA A 135 11.16 28.98 -43.02
C ALA A 135 10.68 28.89 -44.49
N GLU A 136 10.82 27.71 -45.07
CA GLU A 136 10.36 27.39 -46.42
C GLU A 136 8.88 27.09 -46.54
N SER A 137 8.21 26.80 -45.43
CA SER A 137 6.80 26.37 -45.42
C SER A 137 5.86 27.58 -45.54
N LYS A 138 4.77 27.45 -46.30
CA LYS A 138 3.68 28.42 -46.40
C LYS A 138 2.41 27.95 -45.67
N GLU A 139 2.29 26.67 -45.46
CA GLU A 139 1.15 26.04 -44.77
C GLU A 139 1.56 24.75 -44.09
N TYR A 140 0.73 24.27 -43.20
CA TYR A 140 0.85 22.97 -42.52
C TYR A 140 -0.49 22.25 -42.61
N GLU A 141 -0.46 20.98 -42.90
CA GLU A 141 -1.61 20.12 -42.87
C GLU A 141 -1.57 19.25 -41.61
N ILE A 142 -2.68 19.23 -40.88
CA ILE A 142 -2.84 18.49 -39.63
C ILE A 142 -3.72 17.27 -39.93
N PHE A 143 -3.19 16.09 -39.66
CA PHE A 143 -3.89 14.83 -39.79
C PHE A 143 -4.17 14.23 -38.42
N THR A 144 -5.36 13.63 -38.27
CA THR A 144 -5.75 12.99 -37.00
C THR A 144 -6.26 11.59 -37.26
N SER A 145 -6.06 10.73 -36.27
CA SER A 145 -6.59 9.37 -36.22
C SER A 145 -6.97 8.97 -34.79
N SER A 146 -7.89 8.02 -34.65
CA SER A 146 -8.13 7.31 -33.40
C SER A 146 -7.20 6.11 -33.18
N LYS A 147 -6.35 5.79 -34.18
CA LYS A 147 -5.38 4.69 -34.15
C LYS A 147 -3.99 5.22 -34.41
N GLU A 148 -2.98 4.66 -33.72
CA GLU A 148 -1.59 5.11 -33.78
C GLU A 148 -0.96 4.98 -35.16
N THR A 149 -1.22 3.87 -35.85
CA THR A 149 -0.49 3.50 -37.08
C THR A 149 -1.30 3.63 -38.37
N SER A 150 -2.61 3.92 -38.29
CA SER A 150 -3.50 3.92 -39.48
C SER A 150 -4.70 4.84 -39.32
N GLY A 151 -5.42 5.06 -40.43
CA GLY A 151 -6.69 5.79 -40.42
C GLY A 151 -6.56 7.31 -40.25
N PHE A 152 -5.40 7.87 -40.57
CA PHE A 152 -5.18 9.31 -40.53
C PHE A 152 -5.96 10.01 -41.65
N SER A 153 -6.69 11.06 -41.29
CA SER A 153 -7.42 11.91 -42.22
C SER A 153 -7.06 13.36 -42.00
N LEU A 154 -7.06 14.16 -43.07
CA LEU A 154 -6.84 15.59 -43.00
C LEU A 154 -7.92 16.26 -42.17
N LEU A 155 -7.51 16.90 -41.07
CA LEU A 155 -8.39 17.69 -40.22
C LEU A 155 -8.44 19.15 -40.66
N LYS A 156 -7.28 19.76 -40.92
CA LYS A 156 -7.15 21.20 -41.14
C LYS A 156 -5.83 21.56 -41.78
N SER A 157 -5.87 22.58 -42.67
CA SER A 157 -4.67 23.32 -43.12
C SER A 157 -4.58 24.63 -42.35
N THR A 158 -3.35 25.08 -42.01
CA THR A 158 -3.08 26.30 -41.24
C THR A 158 -1.72 26.89 -41.61
N THR A 159 -1.59 28.20 -41.47
CA THR A 159 -0.30 28.91 -41.57
C THR A 159 0.40 29.09 -40.23
N LYS A 160 -0.28 28.74 -39.11
CA LYS A 160 0.26 28.83 -37.76
C LYS A 160 1.10 27.59 -37.43
N THR A 161 1.96 27.71 -36.44
CA THR A 161 2.77 26.61 -35.89
C THR A 161 2.18 26.05 -34.59
N SER A 162 0.90 26.26 -34.39
CA SER A 162 0.13 25.68 -33.29
C SER A 162 -1.32 25.47 -33.72
N TYR A 163 -1.98 24.51 -33.09
CA TYR A 163 -3.40 24.22 -33.30
C TYR A 163 -4.09 23.88 -32.02
N GLU A 164 -5.28 24.41 -31.82
CA GLU A 164 -6.15 24.13 -30.69
C GLU A 164 -7.28 23.21 -31.11
N PHE A 165 -7.34 22.04 -30.48
CA PHE A 165 -8.48 21.14 -30.58
C PHE A 165 -9.53 21.54 -29.56
N THR A 166 -10.73 21.85 -30.00
CA THR A 166 -11.89 22.20 -29.17
C THR A 166 -12.98 21.16 -29.28
N ASN A 167 -13.94 21.18 -28.33
CA ASN A 167 -15.10 20.28 -28.32
C ASN A 167 -14.73 18.78 -28.28
N LEU A 168 -13.59 18.45 -27.71
CA LEU A 168 -13.20 17.08 -27.48
C LEU A 168 -14.00 16.47 -26.34
N LYS A 169 -14.19 15.16 -26.37
CA LYS A 169 -14.85 14.41 -25.29
C LYS A 169 -13.82 14.10 -24.20
N GLU A 170 -14.24 14.16 -22.95
CA GLU A 170 -13.40 13.75 -21.81
C GLU A 170 -12.83 12.33 -22.05
N GLY A 171 -11.55 12.17 -21.80
CA GLY A 171 -10.84 10.93 -22.06
C GLY A 171 -10.60 10.59 -23.52
N GLN A 172 -10.86 11.51 -24.45
CA GLN A 172 -10.58 11.29 -25.87
C GLN A 172 -9.09 11.22 -26.13
N ILE A 173 -8.68 10.21 -26.89
CA ILE A 173 -7.31 10.03 -27.38
C ILE A 173 -7.31 10.30 -28.89
N LEU A 174 -6.36 11.10 -29.34
CA LEU A 174 -6.10 11.39 -30.75
C LEU A 174 -4.61 11.14 -31.05
N TYR A 175 -4.34 10.62 -32.22
CA TYR A 175 -3.01 10.56 -32.80
C TYR A 175 -2.91 11.60 -33.89
N VAL A 176 -1.84 12.40 -33.87
CA VAL A 176 -1.67 13.55 -34.74
C VAL A 176 -0.37 13.46 -35.53
N LYS A 177 -0.43 13.76 -36.80
CA LYS A 177 0.72 13.99 -37.69
C LYS A 177 0.57 15.31 -38.36
N ILE A 178 1.69 15.91 -38.74
CA ILE A 178 1.73 17.19 -39.48
C ILE A 178 2.70 17.07 -40.63
N ARG A 179 2.33 17.64 -41.75
CA ARG A 179 3.26 17.88 -42.84
C ARG A 179 3.28 19.35 -43.27
N ALA A 180 4.40 19.80 -43.76
CA ALA A 180 4.57 21.15 -44.29
C ALA A 180 4.24 21.19 -45.78
N GLY A 181 3.66 22.28 -46.24
CA GLY A 181 3.28 22.47 -47.63
C GLY A 181 3.73 23.82 -48.22
N VAL A 182 3.96 23.84 -49.52
CA VAL A 182 4.21 25.03 -50.34
C VAL A 182 3.63 24.79 -51.70
N SER A 183 2.62 25.58 -52.11
CA SER A 183 2.06 25.58 -53.46
C SER A 183 1.72 24.18 -54.01
N GLY A 184 1.17 23.32 -53.16
CA GLY A 184 0.76 21.94 -53.52
C GLY A 184 1.88 20.90 -53.41
N TYR A 185 3.08 21.26 -53.01
CA TYR A 185 4.17 20.33 -52.70
C TYR A 185 4.26 20.14 -51.21
N TYR A 186 4.16 18.87 -50.75
CA TYR A 186 4.12 18.53 -49.36
C TYR A 186 5.32 17.68 -48.93
N GLY A 187 5.90 18.03 -47.79
CA GLY A 187 6.97 17.25 -47.20
C GLY A 187 6.46 15.99 -46.50
N LYS A 188 7.41 15.18 -46.02
CA LYS A 188 7.11 13.98 -45.23
C LYS A 188 6.36 14.35 -43.97
N GLU A 189 5.41 13.48 -43.58
CA GLU A 189 4.68 13.60 -42.31
C GLU A 189 5.64 13.51 -41.11
N SER A 190 5.32 14.24 -40.03
CA SER A 190 6.02 14.15 -38.75
C SER A 190 5.91 12.78 -38.12
N GLU A 191 6.68 12.54 -37.05
CA GLU A 191 6.40 11.45 -36.13
C GLU A 191 4.98 11.61 -35.53
N VAL A 192 4.40 10.51 -35.11
CA VAL A 192 3.05 10.49 -34.51
C VAL A 192 3.10 11.08 -33.11
N LEU A 193 2.24 12.04 -32.81
CA LEU A 193 2.02 12.57 -31.47
C LEU A 193 0.74 11.98 -30.88
N LEU A 194 0.84 11.38 -29.71
CA LEU A 194 -0.32 11.05 -28.88
C LEU A 194 -0.84 12.32 -28.18
N VAL A 195 -2.08 12.69 -28.48
CA VAL A 195 -2.80 13.78 -27.82
C VAL A 195 -3.92 13.15 -27.01
N ALA A 196 -3.71 13.04 -25.71
CA ALA A 196 -4.71 12.56 -24.76
C ALA A 196 -5.16 13.71 -23.87
N LEU A 197 -6.46 13.86 -23.68
CA LEU A 197 -6.99 14.84 -22.74
C LEU A 197 -6.68 14.41 -21.30
N GLN A 198 -6.70 15.38 -20.37
CA GLN A 198 -6.63 15.07 -18.95
C GLN A 198 -7.77 14.11 -18.59
N PRO A 199 -7.46 12.98 -17.94
CA PRO A 199 -8.49 12.06 -17.50
C PRO A 199 -9.27 12.66 -16.32
N GLY A 200 -10.44 12.11 -16.07
CA GLY A 200 -11.25 12.46 -14.92
C GLY A 200 -10.63 12.01 -13.60
N GLU A 201 -11.30 12.35 -12.53
CA GLU A 201 -10.96 11.92 -11.18
C GLU A 201 -11.21 10.41 -11.00
N VAL A 202 -10.34 9.75 -10.25
CA VAL A 202 -10.54 8.34 -9.86
C VAL A 202 -11.60 8.26 -8.76
N THR A 203 -12.60 7.42 -8.95
CA THR A 203 -13.70 7.21 -8.01
C THR A 203 -13.77 5.78 -7.51
N LYS A 204 -14.58 5.54 -6.47
CA LYS A 204 -14.87 4.22 -5.91
C LYS A 204 -13.62 3.43 -5.48
N ILE A 205 -12.67 4.13 -4.87
CA ILE A 205 -11.47 3.50 -4.33
C ILE A 205 -11.86 2.61 -3.15
N THR A 206 -11.47 1.33 -3.22
CA THR A 206 -11.72 0.33 -2.19
C THR A 206 -10.44 -0.37 -1.78
N ALA A 207 -10.41 -0.94 -0.56
CA ALA A 207 -9.34 -1.81 -0.14
C ALA A 207 -9.84 -3.27 -0.16
N THR A 208 -9.34 -4.05 -1.09
CA THR A 208 -9.75 -5.45 -1.29
C THR A 208 -9.03 -6.43 -0.37
N LYS A 209 -7.85 -6.05 0.13
CA LYS A 209 -7.06 -6.87 1.05
C LYS A 209 -6.21 -5.99 1.96
N ASN A 210 -6.44 -6.11 3.27
CA ASN A 210 -5.71 -5.38 4.30
C ASN A 210 -4.98 -6.38 5.20
N VAL A 211 -3.67 -6.44 5.08
CA VAL A 211 -2.81 -7.27 5.95
C VAL A 211 -1.89 -6.39 6.80
N LYS A 212 -0.98 -6.99 7.59
CA LYS A 212 -0.15 -6.24 8.54
C LYS A 212 0.69 -5.12 7.94
N THR A 213 1.22 -5.32 6.74
CA THR A 213 2.18 -4.39 6.12
C THR A 213 1.84 -4.04 4.68
N LYS A 214 0.63 -4.41 4.24
CA LYS A 214 0.17 -4.21 2.87
C LYS A 214 -1.33 -3.94 2.82
N ILE A 215 -1.72 -3.03 1.94
CA ILE A 215 -3.11 -2.78 1.54
C ILE A 215 -3.17 -2.90 0.03
N THR A 216 -4.09 -3.73 -0.48
CA THR A 216 -4.40 -3.84 -1.90
C THR A 216 -5.57 -2.92 -2.20
N LEU A 217 -5.34 -1.92 -3.03
CA LEU A 217 -6.35 -0.98 -3.51
C LEU A 217 -6.96 -1.48 -4.81
N ALA A 218 -8.21 -1.13 -5.06
CA ALA A 218 -8.90 -1.29 -6.33
C ALA A 218 -9.82 -0.09 -6.57
N TRP A 219 -9.98 0.30 -7.84
CA TRP A 219 -10.82 1.42 -8.27
C TRP A 219 -11.46 1.17 -9.63
N GLU A 220 -12.42 2.01 -10.02
CA GLU A 220 -13.00 1.93 -11.35
C GLU A 220 -12.09 2.58 -12.40
N PRO A 221 -12.04 2.02 -13.63
CA PRO A 221 -11.24 2.59 -14.70
C PRO A 221 -11.75 3.98 -15.08
N VAL A 222 -10.83 4.90 -15.32
CA VAL A 222 -11.12 6.26 -15.78
C VAL A 222 -10.97 6.33 -17.30
N SER A 223 -11.96 6.90 -17.98
CA SER A 223 -11.93 7.04 -19.44
C SER A 223 -10.70 7.87 -19.87
N GLY A 224 -9.96 7.35 -20.86
CA GLY A 224 -8.76 7.99 -21.39
C GLY A 224 -7.52 7.92 -20.51
N ALA A 225 -7.60 7.33 -19.34
CA ALA A 225 -6.43 7.06 -18.53
C ALA A 225 -5.56 5.98 -19.18
N THR A 226 -4.26 6.23 -19.27
CA THR A 226 -3.25 5.25 -19.69
C THR A 226 -2.49 4.68 -18.51
N GLY A 227 -2.70 5.23 -17.31
CA GLY A 227 -2.13 4.74 -16.07
C GLY A 227 -2.55 5.58 -14.87
N TYR A 228 -2.06 5.17 -13.71
CA TYR A 228 -2.41 5.74 -12.42
C TYR A 228 -1.17 5.89 -11.55
N GLN A 229 -1.11 6.98 -10.80
CA GLN A 229 -0.15 7.23 -9.72
C GLN A 229 -0.85 7.06 -8.39
N ILE A 230 -0.28 6.25 -7.51
CA ILE A 230 -0.84 5.94 -6.20
C ILE A 230 -0.03 6.64 -5.13
N TYR A 231 -0.68 7.50 -4.36
CA TYR A 231 -0.09 8.21 -3.24
C TYR A 231 -0.68 7.72 -1.92
N TYR A 232 0.12 7.77 -0.87
CA TYR A 232 -0.34 7.49 0.48
C TYR A 232 0.34 8.37 1.51
N ARG A 233 -0.32 8.60 2.63
CA ARG A 233 0.25 9.24 3.83
C ARG A 233 -0.28 8.57 5.08
N LYS A 234 0.49 8.62 6.18
CA LYS A 234 -0.03 8.23 7.49
C LYS A 234 -1.14 9.20 7.90
N SER A 235 -2.17 8.71 8.59
CA SER A 235 -3.25 9.57 9.09
C SER A 235 -2.77 10.70 10.03
N THR A 236 -1.57 10.55 10.60
CA THR A 236 -0.90 11.53 11.48
C THR A 236 0.09 12.45 10.76
N SER A 237 0.26 12.32 9.43
CA SER A 237 1.17 13.13 8.60
C SER A 237 0.37 13.89 7.56
N LYS A 238 0.90 15.04 7.13
CA LYS A 238 0.38 15.81 6.00
C LYS A 238 1.12 15.50 4.69
N GLU A 239 2.29 14.86 4.76
CA GLU A 239 3.12 14.57 3.60
C GLU A 239 2.65 13.29 2.92
N SER A 240 2.34 13.38 1.63
CA SER A 240 2.03 12.26 0.76
C SER A 240 3.29 11.69 0.10
N ILE A 241 3.33 10.38 -0.01
CA ILE A 241 4.44 9.60 -0.58
C ILE A 241 3.90 8.87 -1.80
N LEU A 242 4.60 8.92 -2.92
CA LEU A 242 4.30 8.11 -4.09
C LEU A 242 4.62 6.64 -3.78
N ALA A 243 3.59 5.79 -3.81
CA ALA A 243 3.74 4.34 -3.66
C ALA A 243 4.23 3.68 -4.96
N GLY A 244 3.79 4.21 -6.11
CA GLY A 244 4.17 3.74 -7.43
C GLY A 244 3.15 4.09 -8.51
N ASN A 245 3.42 3.62 -9.71
CA ASN A 245 2.57 3.77 -10.89
C ASN A 245 2.08 2.39 -11.36
N THR A 246 0.92 2.35 -11.99
CA THR A 246 0.36 1.14 -12.61
C THR A 246 -0.52 1.50 -13.80
N ILE A 247 -0.66 0.58 -14.75
CA ILE A 247 -1.68 0.64 -15.81
C ILE A 247 -2.95 -0.11 -15.42
N GLU A 248 -2.89 -0.90 -14.36
CA GLU A 248 -4.01 -1.68 -13.84
C GLU A 248 -4.89 -0.84 -12.91
N THR A 249 -6.12 -1.28 -12.66
CA THR A 249 -7.04 -0.67 -11.69
C THR A 249 -6.94 -1.28 -10.29
N THR A 250 -5.81 -1.91 -10.00
CA THR A 250 -5.45 -2.44 -8.68
C THR A 250 -3.98 -2.17 -8.38
N PHE A 251 -3.65 -1.97 -7.08
CA PHE A 251 -2.27 -1.76 -6.67
C PHE A 251 -2.01 -2.22 -5.24
N ASP A 252 -0.87 -2.84 -5.03
CA ASP A 252 -0.39 -3.29 -3.72
C ASP A 252 0.50 -2.23 -3.07
N VAL A 253 -0.01 -1.48 -2.10
CA VAL A 253 0.82 -0.58 -1.30
C VAL A 253 1.47 -1.39 -0.17
N THR A 254 2.78 -1.53 -0.22
CA THR A 254 3.59 -2.37 0.69
C THR A 254 4.46 -1.52 1.63
N GLY A 255 5.12 -2.14 2.61
CA GLY A 255 6.01 -1.44 3.54
C GLY A 255 5.28 -0.64 4.62
N LEU A 256 3.97 -0.79 4.75
CA LEU A 256 3.16 -0.08 5.73
C LEU A 256 3.42 -0.59 7.16
N SER A 257 3.24 0.26 8.16
CA SER A 257 3.36 -0.10 9.56
C SER A 257 2.12 -0.84 10.06
N VAL A 258 2.33 -1.84 10.89
CA VAL A 258 1.27 -2.69 11.47
C VAL A 258 0.31 -1.88 12.35
N GLY A 259 -0.99 -2.08 12.17
CA GLY A 259 -2.03 -1.49 13.01
C GLY A 259 -2.09 0.04 12.91
N LYS A 260 -1.83 0.61 11.74
CA LYS A 260 -1.84 2.05 11.46
C LYS A 260 -2.83 2.38 10.37
N ASP A 261 -3.24 3.65 10.35
CA ASP A 261 -4.15 4.22 9.36
C ASP A 261 -3.40 5.04 8.33
N TYR A 262 -3.88 4.97 7.10
CA TYR A 262 -3.32 5.66 5.96
C TYR A 262 -4.42 6.25 5.10
N TYR A 263 -4.22 7.48 4.65
CA TYR A 263 -4.98 8.08 3.56
C TYR A 263 -4.33 7.71 2.24
N PHE A 264 -5.14 7.46 1.24
CA PHE A 264 -4.74 7.13 -0.13
C PHE A 264 -5.39 8.09 -1.10
N THR A 265 -4.63 8.52 -2.10
CA THR A 265 -5.05 9.34 -3.23
C THR A 265 -4.55 8.68 -4.50
N ILE A 266 -5.38 8.63 -5.53
CA ILE A 266 -5.00 8.07 -6.83
C ILE A 266 -5.21 9.15 -7.88
N VAL A 267 -4.22 9.33 -8.74
CA VAL A 267 -4.24 10.28 -9.85
C VAL A 267 -4.15 9.49 -11.15
N ALA A 268 -5.16 9.59 -11.99
CA ALA A 268 -5.09 9.05 -13.35
C ALA A 268 -4.23 9.97 -14.23
N TYR A 269 -3.51 9.43 -15.21
CA TYR A 269 -2.78 10.22 -16.22
C TYR A 269 -3.04 9.68 -17.62
N ALA A 270 -2.85 10.52 -18.63
CA ALA A 270 -3.07 10.18 -20.03
C ALA A 270 -1.81 10.43 -20.86
N GLY A 271 -1.32 9.39 -21.53
CA GLY A 271 -0.09 9.37 -22.32
C GLY A 271 1.13 9.12 -21.42
N ASP A 272 1.49 10.08 -20.60
CA ASP A 272 2.58 9.99 -19.64
C ASP A 272 2.20 10.65 -18.30
N VAL A 273 3.07 10.55 -17.30
CA VAL A 273 2.83 11.06 -15.93
C VAL A 273 2.75 12.59 -15.87
N ASP A 274 3.20 13.29 -16.92
CA ASP A 274 3.19 14.77 -17.00
C ASP A 274 1.84 15.33 -17.49
N ASN A 275 0.87 14.46 -17.77
CA ASN A 275 -0.50 14.83 -18.10
C ASN A 275 -1.52 14.23 -17.09
N PRO A 276 -1.42 14.60 -15.80
CA PRO A 276 -2.29 14.09 -14.77
C PRO A 276 -3.69 14.70 -14.85
N GLY A 277 -4.68 13.92 -14.47
CA GLY A 277 -6.02 14.39 -14.12
C GLY A 277 -6.05 14.97 -12.71
N GLU A 278 -7.27 15.25 -12.22
CA GLU A 278 -7.48 15.68 -10.85
C GLU A 278 -7.20 14.51 -9.88
N PRO A 279 -6.57 14.78 -8.73
CA PRO A 279 -6.43 13.79 -7.67
C PRO A 279 -7.79 13.34 -7.15
N SER A 280 -7.93 12.06 -6.83
CA SER A 280 -9.11 11.55 -6.14
C SER A 280 -9.29 12.17 -4.76
N GLU A 281 -10.50 12.09 -4.22
CA GLU A 281 -10.71 12.30 -2.79
C GLU A 281 -9.84 11.33 -1.98
N GLU A 282 -9.40 11.79 -0.80
CA GLU A 282 -8.64 10.93 0.12
C GLU A 282 -9.54 9.87 0.75
N VAL A 283 -9.12 8.61 0.68
CA VAL A 283 -9.81 7.49 1.33
C VAL A 283 -8.96 6.93 2.47
N LEU A 284 -9.60 6.65 3.59
CA LEU A 284 -8.93 6.13 4.79
C LEU A 284 -9.03 4.61 4.84
N PHE A 285 -7.89 3.92 4.89
CA PHE A 285 -7.81 2.49 5.17
C PHE A 285 -6.75 2.19 6.24
N GLY A 286 -6.90 1.04 6.91
CA GLY A 286 -5.99 0.61 7.95
C GLY A 286 -5.30 -0.70 7.63
N THR A 287 -4.13 -0.92 8.23
CA THR A 287 -3.46 -2.22 8.23
C THR A 287 -3.99 -3.09 9.38
N ALA A 288 -3.93 -4.41 9.22
CA ALA A 288 -4.34 -5.35 10.25
C ALA A 288 -3.55 -5.15 11.56
N PRO A 289 -4.15 -5.44 12.73
CA PRO A 289 -3.47 -5.32 14.00
C PRO A 289 -2.32 -6.33 14.13
N SER A 290 -1.39 -6.07 15.04
CA SER A 290 -0.32 -7.02 15.33
C SER A 290 -0.86 -8.33 15.89
N ILE A 291 -0.16 -9.43 15.62
CA ILE A 291 -0.48 -10.74 16.19
C ILE A 291 -0.34 -10.66 17.73
N PRO A 292 -1.39 -10.95 18.51
CA PRO A 292 -1.26 -10.99 19.96
C PRO A 292 -0.41 -12.19 20.39
N SER A 293 0.38 -12.03 21.46
CA SER A 293 1.18 -13.12 22.02
C SER A 293 0.65 -13.51 23.40
N ILE A 294 0.34 -14.78 23.58
CA ILE A 294 -0.04 -15.31 24.90
C ILE A 294 1.24 -15.41 25.74
N SER A 295 1.43 -14.46 26.67
CA SER A 295 2.62 -14.38 27.53
C SER A 295 2.55 -15.34 28.72
N LYS A 296 1.35 -15.63 29.24
CA LYS A 296 1.14 -16.55 30.36
C LYS A 296 -0.19 -17.26 30.25
N ILE A 297 -0.19 -18.56 30.57
CA ILE A 297 -1.40 -19.36 30.66
C ILE A 297 -1.29 -20.25 31.90
N LYS A 298 -2.33 -20.30 32.72
CA LYS A 298 -2.38 -21.12 33.93
C LYS A 298 -3.70 -21.91 34.00
N GLY A 299 -3.61 -23.18 34.40
CA GLY A 299 -4.76 -24.03 34.65
C GLY A 299 -5.13 -24.04 36.14
N GLY A 300 -6.34 -23.60 36.47
CA GLY A 300 -6.91 -23.60 37.81
C GLY A 300 -8.07 -24.60 37.96
N ASP A 301 -8.79 -24.53 39.10
CA ASP A 301 -9.98 -25.36 39.35
C ASP A 301 -11.12 -24.96 38.44
N LYS A 302 -11.44 -25.83 37.44
CA LYS A 302 -12.46 -25.60 36.40
C LYS A 302 -12.27 -24.31 35.61
N ARG A 303 -11.02 -23.83 35.53
CA ARG A 303 -10.69 -22.52 35.02
C ARG A 303 -9.34 -22.50 34.31
N ILE A 304 -9.20 -21.59 33.34
CA ILE A 304 -7.93 -21.21 32.77
C ILE A 304 -7.79 -19.69 32.92
N LYS A 305 -6.63 -19.23 33.31
CA LYS A 305 -6.27 -17.81 33.29
C LYS A 305 -5.23 -17.56 32.18
N VAL A 306 -5.53 -16.60 31.32
CA VAL A 306 -4.67 -16.24 30.18
C VAL A 306 -4.27 -14.78 30.28
N LYS A 307 -2.99 -14.50 29.99
CA LYS A 307 -2.43 -13.16 29.83
C LYS A 307 -1.78 -13.07 28.45
N TRP A 308 -2.01 -11.95 27.76
CA TRP A 308 -1.47 -11.72 26.42
C TRP A 308 -0.91 -10.32 26.27
N SER A 309 -0.18 -10.06 25.16
CA SER A 309 0.36 -8.76 24.83
C SER A 309 -0.74 -7.79 24.37
N LYS A 310 -0.57 -6.50 24.65
CA LYS A 310 -1.48 -5.45 24.16
C LYS A 310 -1.51 -5.40 22.62
N GLY A 311 -0.36 -5.67 21.96
CA GLY A 311 -0.22 -5.53 20.51
C GLY A 311 -0.33 -4.08 20.06
N THR A 312 -0.39 -3.89 18.76
CA THR A 312 -0.54 -2.57 18.10
C THR A 312 -1.79 -2.57 17.23
N GLY A 313 -2.59 -1.53 17.35
CA GLY A 313 -3.72 -1.26 16.46
C GLY A 313 -4.97 -2.09 16.67
N ALA A 314 -5.08 -2.90 17.71
CA ALA A 314 -6.32 -3.62 18.02
C ALA A 314 -7.34 -2.70 18.69
N ASP A 315 -8.60 -2.79 18.30
CA ASP A 315 -9.73 -2.17 18.99
C ASP A 315 -10.20 -3.06 20.15
N TYR A 316 -10.19 -4.37 19.93
CA TYR A 316 -10.54 -5.36 20.94
C TYR A 316 -9.90 -6.71 20.66
N PHE A 317 -10.03 -7.62 21.65
CA PHE A 317 -9.54 -8.98 21.57
C PHE A 317 -10.69 -9.97 21.83
N ASN A 318 -10.78 -11.02 21.02
CA ASN A 318 -11.61 -12.18 21.28
C ASN A 318 -10.75 -13.30 21.85
N ILE A 319 -11.24 -13.94 22.91
CA ILE A 319 -10.59 -15.09 23.51
C ILE A 319 -11.36 -16.34 23.11
N TYR A 320 -10.65 -17.34 22.59
CA TYR A 320 -11.22 -18.61 22.18
C TYR A 320 -10.58 -19.78 22.91
N TYR A 321 -11.38 -20.79 23.21
CA TYR A 321 -10.89 -22.05 23.74
C TYR A 321 -11.51 -23.26 23.05
N SER A 322 -10.80 -24.40 23.07
CA SER A 322 -11.26 -25.68 22.55
C SER A 322 -10.63 -26.84 23.28
N LYS A 323 -11.24 -28.04 23.19
CA LYS A 323 -10.62 -29.31 23.58
C LYS A 323 -9.78 -29.92 22.46
N LYS A 324 -9.95 -29.45 21.21
CA LYS A 324 -9.22 -29.88 20.03
C LYS A 324 -8.24 -28.76 19.61
N SER A 325 -7.05 -29.12 19.17
CA SER A 325 -6.02 -28.12 18.80
C SER A 325 -6.36 -27.31 17.55
N ALA A 326 -7.01 -27.94 16.58
CA ALA A 326 -7.26 -27.34 15.25
C ALA A 326 -8.71 -26.84 15.05
N SER A 327 -9.67 -27.28 15.86
CA SER A 327 -11.09 -27.02 15.59
C SER A 327 -11.94 -26.88 16.86
N GLY A 328 -13.23 -26.55 16.69
CA GLY A 328 -14.20 -26.51 17.78
C GLY A 328 -13.97 -25.41 18.81
N TYR A 329 -13.36 -24.30 18.38
CA TYR A 329 -13.11 -23.14 19.24
C TYR A 329 -14.41 -22.41 19.57
N LYS A 330 -14.61 -22.13 20.85
CA LYS A 330 -15.72 -21.33 21.38
C LYS A 330 -15.19 -19.97 21.82
N ALA A 331 -15.88 -18.89 21.43
CA ALA A 331 -15.62 -17.57 21.97
C ALA A 331 -16.02 -17.48 23.43
N VAL A 332 -15.23 -16.78 24.22
CA VAL A 332 -15.50 -16.60 25.67
C VAL A 332 -16.00 -15.20 25.94
N VAL A 333 -15.19 -14.21 25.57
CA VAL A 333 -15.43 -12.80 25.88
C VAL A 333 -14.67 -11.89 24.90
N LYS A 334 -15.28 -10.75 24.60
CA LYS A 334 -14.64 -9.61 23.95
C LYS A 334 -13.98 -8.73 25.01
N VAL A 335 -12.73 -8.35 24.82
CA VAL A 335 -11.94 -7.50 25.72
C VAL A 335 -11.46 -6.28 24.95
N LEU A 336 -11.84 -5.08 25.38
CA LEU A 336 -11.45 -3.83 24.70
C LEU A 336 -9.94 -3.58 24.82
N ALA A 337 -9.41 -2.79 23.89
CA ALA A 337 -7.96 -2.54 23.82
C ALA A 337 -7.39 -1.75 25.01
N ASP A 338 -8.20 -1.00 25.72
CA ASP A 338 -7.86 -0.26 26.94
C ASP A 338 -8.01 -1.07 28.22
N GLU A 339 -8.77 -2.20 28.19
CA GLU A 339 -8.96 -3.07 29.34
C GLU A 339 -7.73 -3.92 29.67
N SER A 340 -7.75 -4.54 30.86
CA SER A 340 -6.71 -5.47 31.30
C SER A 340 -6.57 -6.69 30.38
N LYS A 341 -5.34 -7.01 29.98
CA LYS A 341 -5.00 -8.15 29.10
C LYS A 341 -4.81 -9.45 29.90
N ILE A 342 -5.62 -9.63 30.95
CA ILE A 342 -5.69 -10.85 31.76
C ILE A 342 -7.15 -11.23 31.90
N ARG A 343 -7.52 -12.47 31.55
CA ARG A 343 -8.90 -12.96 31.68
C ARG A 343 -8.92 -14.41 32.13
N GLY A 344 -9.98 -14.75 32.88
CA GLY A 344 -10.33 -16.11 33.24
C GLY A 344 -11.32 -16.71 32.27
N ILE A 345 -11.16 -17.98 31.98
CA ILE A 345 -12.13 -18.82 31.27
C ILE A 345 -12.68 -19.80 32.28
N ASP A 346 -13.93 -19.60 32.70
CA ASP A 346 -14.59 -20.37 33.77
C ASP A 346 -15.47 -21.50 33.24
N GLY A 347 -16.02 -22.35 34.14
CA GLY A 347 -16.98 -23.40 33.80
C GLY A 347 -16.35 -24.61 33.08
N LEU A 348 -15.05 -24.73 33.09
CA LEU A 348 -14.33 -25.80 32.40
C LEU A 348 -14.40 -27.12 33.18
N LYS A 349 -14.17 -28.26 32.50
CA LYS A 349 -14.01 -29.56 33.16
C LYS A 349 -12.66 -29.63 33.87
N LYS A 350 -12.64 -30.27 35.04
CA LYS A 350 -11.39 -30.56 35.79
C LYS A 350 -10.51 -31.52 35.01
N ASN A 351 -9.20 -31.48 35.28
CA ASN A 351 -8.21 -32.41 34.75
C ASN A 351 -8.27 -32.56 33.23
N THR A 352 -8.68 -31.50 32.52
CA THR A 352 -8.93 -31.53 31.07
C THR A 352 -8.00 -30.59 30.37
N LYS A 353 -7.39 -31.06 29.26
CA LYS A 353 -6.55 -30.22 28.38
C LYS A 353 -7.41 -29.33 27.49
N TYR A 354 -7.06 -28.07 27.43
CA TYR A 354 -7.69 -27.08 26.57
C TYR A 354 -6.64 -26.33 25.78
N TYR A 355 -7.03 -25.89 24.62
CA TYR A 355 -6.27 -25.07 23.69
C TYR A 355 -6.88 -23.67 23.66
N VAL A 356 -6.06 -22.65 23.71
CA VAL A 356 -6.48 -21.24 23.77
C VAL A 356 -5.79 -20.46 22.67
N LYS A 357 -6.52 -19.60 21.99
CA LYS A 357 -6.00 -18.59 21.07
C LYS A 357 -6.67 -17.25 21.33
N ILE A 358 -5.96 -16.17 20.97
CA ILE A 358 -6.41 -14.79 21.07
C ILE A 358 -6.46 -14.21 19.66
N GLU A 359 -7.53 -13.55 19.33
CA GLU A 359 -7.69 -12.79 18.10
C GLU A 359 -7.72 -11.31 18.43
N ALA A 360 -6.81 -10.54 17.85
CA ALA A 360 -6.85 -9.08 17.85
C ALA A 360 -7.68 -8.63 16.67
N VAL A 361 -8.65 -7.75 16.87
CA VAL A 361 -9.58 -7.27 15.85
C VAL A 361 -9.52 -5.75 15.77
N ARG A 362 -9.62 -5.25 14.55
CA ARG A 362 -9.63 -3.83 14.23
C ARG A 362 -10.60 -3.55 13.09
N THR A 363 -11.28 -2.39 13.16
CA THR A 363 -12.18 -1.92 12.10
C THR A 363 -11.81 -0.50 11.70
N VAL A 364 -11.59 -0.27 10.40
CA VAL A 364 -11.30 1.06 9.83
C VAL A 364 -12.14 1.21 8.57
N SER A 365 -12.86 2.32 8.45
CA SER A 365 -13.75 2.59 7.30
C SER A 365 -14.67 1.42 6.93
N GLY A 366 -15.24 0.77 7.95
CA GLY A 366 -16.13 -0.39 7.78
C GLY A 366 -15.43 -1.73 7.48
N ILE A 367 -14.12 -1.74 7.23
CA ILE A 367 -13.35 -2.96 6.97
C ILE A 367 -12.83 -3.53 8.28
N THR A 368 -13.25 -4.76 8.60
CA THR A 368 -12.79 -5.48 9.79
C THR A 368 -11.62 -6.40 9.44
N MET A 369 -10.54 -6.26 10.19
CA MET A 369 -9.31 -7.02 10.05
C MET A 369 -8.99 -7.73 11.37
N SER A 370 -8.36 -8.90 11.29
CA SER A 370 -7.93 -9.59 12.49
C SER A 370 -6.56 -10.24 12.35
N SER A 371 -5.95 -10.51 13.51
CA SER A 371 -4.71 -11.29 13.63
C SER A 371 -4.81 -12.23 14.82
N VAL A 372 -4.49 -13.50 14.59
CA VAL A 372 -4.68 -14.56 15.57
C VAL A 372 -3.34 -15.03 16.13
N SER A 373 -3.28 -15.20 17.47
CA SER A 373 -2.10 -15.75 18.16
C SER A 373 -1.82 -17.20 17.77
N THR A 374 -0.62 -17.66 18.06
CA THR A 374 -0.34 -19.09 18.15
C THR A 374 -1.21 -19.72 19.24
N VAL A 375 -1.58 -20.97 19.02
CA VAL A 375 -2.37 -21.75 19.98
C VAL A 375 -1.47 -22.19 21.14
N LYS A 376 -1.91 -21.92 22.39
CA LYS A 376 -1.29 -22.48 23.58
C LYS A 376 -2.23 -23.44 24.28
N SER A 377 -1.70 -24.50 24.91
CA SER A 377 -2.49 -25.45 25.63
C SER A 377 -2.13 -25.51 27.12
N ILE A 378 -3.12 -25.86 27.93
CA ILE A 378 -2.96 -26.05 29.37
C ILE A 378 -4.00 -27.07 29.87
N LYS A 379 -3.66 -27.77 30.91
CA LYS A 379 -4.59 -28.65 31.60
C LYS A 379 -5.16 -27.93 32.84
N THR A 380 -6.47 -27.99 33.04
CA THR A 380 -7.12 -27.51 34.28
C THR A 380 -6.69 -28.35 35.47
N ALA A 381 -6.77 -27.78 36.67
CA ALA A 381 -6.38 -28.50 37.89
C ALA A 381 -7.23 -29.76 38.11
N SER A 382 -6.60 -30.79 38.68
CA SER A 382 -7.27 -32.03 39.05
C SER A 382 -8.00 -31.92 40.38
N LYS A 383 -7.49 -31.12 41.31
CA LYS A 383 -8.04 -30.91 42.64
C LYS A 383 -8.83 -29.61 42.74
N LYS A 384 -9.87 -29.61 43.61
CA LYS A 384 -10.61 -28.39 43.98
C LYS A 384 -9.67 -27.44 44.73
N VAL A 385 -9.67 -26.15 44.36
CA VAL A 385 -8.95 -25.12 45.11
C VAL A 385 -9.65 -24.87 46.45
N LYS A 386 -8.88 -24.82 47.51
CA LYS A 386 -9.39 -24.52 48.86
C LYS A 386 -9.98 -23.10 48.89
N ALA A 387 -11.00 -22.90 49.67
CA ALA A 387 -11.54 -21.57 49.97
C ALA A 387 -10.52 -20.71 50.72
N THR A 388 -10.70 -19.39 50.66
CA THR A 388 -9.90 -18.47 51.50
C THR A 388 -10.07 -18.84 52.96
N SER A 389 -8.96 -19.02 53.67
CA SER A 389 -9.00 -19.34 55.08
C SER A 389 -9.35 -18.10 55.90
N ILE A 390 -10.36 -18.24 56.71
CA ILE A 390 -10.86 -17.20 57.64
C ILE A 390 -10.64 -17.57 59.10
N SER A 391 -9.93 -18.67 59.37
CA SER A 391 -9.89 -19.31 60.67
C SER A 391 -8.95 -18.72 61.70
N ALA A 392 -8.14 -17.72 61.31
CA ALA A 392 -7.14 -17.21 62.22
C ALA A 392 -7.58 -15.90 62.90
N LYS A 393 -8.20 -16.00 64.05
CA LYS A 393 -7.96 -14.92 65.03
C LYS A 393 -6.49 -14.96 65.37
N PHE A 394 -5.79 -13.85 65.22
CA PHE A 394 -4.38 -13.74 65.60
C PHE A 394 -4.16 -14.14 67.08
N PHE A 395 -5.17 -13.83 67.91
CA PHE A 395 -5.27 -14.35 69.25
C PHE A 395 -6.59 -15.11 69.45
N LYS A 396 -6.52 -16.37 69.82
CA LYS A 396 -7.71 -17.21 70.03
C LYS A 396 -8.55 -16.77 71.21
N THR A 397 -7.94 -16.12 72.21
CA THR A 397 -8.64 -15.69 73.41
C THR A 397 -8.17 -14.29 73.86
N LYS A 398 -9.02 -13.60 74.67
CA LYS A 398 -8.69 -12.32 75.29
C LYS A 398 -7.44 -12.43 76.18
N LYS A 399 -7.25 -13.60 76.86
CA LYS A 399 -6.06 -13.88 77.68
C LYS A 399 -4.77 -13.93 76.83
N ALA A 400 -4.81 -14.61 75.70
CA ALA A 400 -3.70 -14.66 74.74
C ALA A 400 -3.38 -13.27 74.17
N PHE A 401 -4.39 -12.47 73.81
CA PHE A 401 -4.21 -11.09 73.35
C PHE A 401 -3.49 -10.24 74.39
N LYS A 402 -3.93 -10.26 75.63
CA LYS A 402 -3.27 -9.52 76.76
C LYS A 402 -1.89 -10.02 77.09
N LYS A 403 -1.51 -11.25 76.77
CA LYS A 403 -0.17 -11.80 76.92
C LYS A 403 0.79 -11.43 75.81
N SER A 404 0.31 -10.82 74.70
CA SER A 404 1.16 -10.46 73.58
C SER A 404 2.24 -9.43 73.97
N ALA A 405 3.40 -9.50 73.33
CA ALA A 405 4.51 -8.57 73.58
C ALA A 405 4.09 -7.10 73.33
N ALA A 406 3.29 -6.84 72.25
CA ALA A 406 2.78 -5.50 71.93
C ALA A 406 1.87 -4.98 73.04
N TYR A 407 0.89 -5.81 73.50
CA TYR A 407 0.01 -5.40 74.58
C TYR A 407 0.77 -5.14 75.89
N LYS A 408 1.77 -5.95 76.21
CA LYS A 408 2.60 -5.76 77.41
C LYS A 408 3.50 -4.56 77.32
N LYS A 409 4.16 -4.34 76.19
CA LYS A 409 5.22 -3.33 76.01
C LYS A 409 4.67 -1.91 75.84
N TYR A 410 3.58 -1.74 75.10
CA TYR A 410 3.09 -0.41 74.70
C TYR A 410 1.89 0.03 75.54
N LYS A 411 2.07 0.97 76.48
CA LYS A 411 1.02 1.55 77.34
C LYS A 411 -0.15 2.14 76.51
N ALA A 412 0.15 2.86 75.43
CA ALA A 412 -0.84 3.42 74.55
C ALA A 412 -1.65 2.36 73.81
N PHE A 413 -1.07 1.21 73.47
CA PHE A 413 -1.74 0.09 72.84
C PHE A 413 -2.84 -0.51 73.74
N LYS A 414 -2.56 -0.66 75.04
CA LYS A 414 -3.51 -1.17 76.04
C LYS A 414 -4.76 -0.30 76.15
N LYS A 415 -4.61 1.01 76.01
CA LYS A 415 -5.73 1.96 76.12
C LYS A 415 -6.56 2.08 74.85
N ARG A 416 -5.96 1.86 73.66
CA ARG A 416 -6.56 2.13 72.35
C ARG A 416 -7.07 0.86 71.64
N VAL A 417 -6.71 -0.33 72.03
CA VAL A 417 -7.09 -1.56 71.36
C VAL A 417 -7.99 -2.44 72.25
N SER A 418 -8.97 -3.07 71.62
CA SER A 418 -9.93 -3.96 72.25
C SER A 418 -10.01 -5.28 71.48
N TYR A 419 -9.80 -6.38 72.23
CA TYR A 419 -10.00 -7.73 71.68
C TYR A 419 -11.41 -7.91 71.13
N ALA A 420 -12.42 -7.41 71.82
CA ALA A 420 -13.82 -7.52 71.42
C ALA A 420 -14.16 -6.73 70.15
N LYS A 421 -13.44 -5.63 69.88
CA LYS A 421 -13.59 -4.77 68.71
C LYS A 421 -12.60 -5.06 67.56
N SER A 422 -11.76 -6.11 67.68
CA SER A 422 -10.81 -6.50 66.66
C SER A 422 -11.44 -7.23 65.49
N TYR A 423 -10.80 -7.15 64.33
CA TYR A 423 -11.17 -7.90 63.14
C TYR A 423 -10.19 -9.05 62.91
N VAL A 424 -10.70 -10.16 62.36
CA VAL A 424 -9.85 -11.24 61.86
C VAL A 424 -9.36 -10.87 60.50
N ILE A 425 -8.07 -10.96 60.26
CA ILE A 425 -7.52 -10.77 58.92
C ILE A 425 -7.64 -12.08 58.14
N PRO A 426 -8.49 -12.15 57.09
CA PRO A 426 -8.65 -13.38 56.30
C PRO A 426 -7.42 -13.66 55.45
N GLY A 427 -7.23 -14.88 55.03
CA GLY A 427 -6.21 -15.28 54.08
C GLY A 427 -4.79 -15.45 54.66
N LEU A 428 -4.57 -15.26 55.96
CA LEU A 428 -3.25 -15.48 56.59
C LEU A 428 -2.74 -16.91 56.46
N VAL A 429 -3.62 -17.90 56.37
CA VAL A 429 -3.27 -19.32 56.16
C VAL A 429 -3.27 -19.66 54.67
N GLY A 430 -4.20 -19.10 53.95
CA GLY A 430 -4.32 -19.28 52.51
C GLY A 430 -5.48 -18.53 51.90
N THR A 431 -5.33 -18.15 50.64
CA THR A 431 -6.30 -17.35 49.88
C THR A 431 -6.62 -18.02 48.56
N ASN A 432 -7.88 -18.06 48.19
CA ASN A 432 -8.33 -18.39 46.85
C ASN A 432 -8.22 -17.09 45.98
N VAL A 433 -7.24 -17.06 45.11
CA VAL A 433 -6.96 -15.95 44.21
C VAL A 433 -7.42 -16.37 42.82
N GLY A 434 -8.69 -16.10 42.47
CA GLY A 434 -9.19 -16.37 41.13
C GLY A 434 -9.12 -17.85 40.72
N GLY A 435 -9.40 -18.82 41.63
CA GLY A 435 -9.30 -20.26 41.35
C GLY A 435 -7.89 -20.83 41.46
N PHE A 436 -6.94 -20.06 42.02
CA PHE A 436 -5.60 -20.47 42.38
C PHE A 436 -5.39 -20.27 43.90
N TYR A 437 -4.54 -21.05 44.52
CA TYR A 437 -4.35 -20.97 45.97
C TYR A 437 -3.01 -20.36 46.34
N ALA A 438 -3.02 -19.24 47.07
CA ALA A 438 -1.88 -18.60 47.65
C ALA A 438 -1.76 -18.88 49.12
N THR A 439 -0.57 -19.22 49.64
CA THR A 439 -0.30 -19.53 51.05
C THR A 439 0.54 -18.48 51.75
N ARG A 440 0.97 -17.44 51.02
CA ARG A 440 1.87 -16.39 51.54
C ARG A 440 1.33 -15.00 51.24
N MET A 441 0.05 -14.77 51.49
CA MET A 441 -0.54 -13.44 51.39
C MET A 441 -0.15 -12.58 52.59
N VAL A 442 0.34 -11.35 52.28
CA VAL A 442 0.77 -10.38 53.30
C VAL A 442 -0.18 -9.19 53.26
N PRO A 443 -0.99 -8.97 54.29
CA PRO A 443 -1.82 -7.77 54.41
C PRO A 443 -0.98 -6.52 54.53
N GLN A 444 -1.40 -5.42 53.91
CA GLN A 444 -0.64 -4.17 53.86
C GLN A 444 -1.36 -2.99 54.50
N SER A 445 -2.58 -2.74 54.12
CA SER A 445 -3.33 -1.58 54.56
C SER A 445 -4.83 -1.88 54.65
N VAL A 446 -5.56 -1.01 55.31
CA VAL A 446 -6.99 -1.16 55.58
C VAL A 446 -7.72 0.18 55.45
N THR A 447 -8.95 0.13 54.89
CA THR A 447 -9.84 1.28 54.85
C THR A 447 -11.29 0.84 55.07
N PHE A 448 -12.16 1.79 55.45
CA PHE A 448 -13.61 1.59 55.42
C PHE A 448 -14.18 2.21 54.15
N ALA A 449 -15.07 1.48 53.48
CA ALA A 449 -15.80 1.90 52.32
C ALA A 449 -17.27 1.49 52.47
N GLY A 450 -18.14 2.45 52.73
CA GLY A 450 -19.52 2.21 53.04
C GLY A 450 -19.70 1.21 54.20
N ASN A 451 -20.42 0.12 53.98
CA ASN A 451 -20.67 -0.96 54.96
C ASN A 451 -19.55 -2.02 55.01
N TYR A 452 -18.40 -1.75 54.37
CA TYR A 452 -17.34 -2.73 54.25
C TYR A 452 -16.03 -2.24 54.88
N LEU A 453 -15.24 -3.18 55.35
CA LEU A 453 -13.82 -3.04 55.66
C LEU A 453 -13.03 -3.71 54.54
N LEU A 454 -12.17 -2.99 53.90
CA LEU A 454 -11.33 -3.43 52.80
C LEU A 454 -9.87 -3.57 53.31
N ILE A 455 -9.24 -4.73 53.02
CA ILE A 455 -7.86 -5.00 53.44
C ILE A 455 -7.05 -5.37 52.17
N SER A 456 -6.07 -4.55 51.79
CA SER A 456 -5.16 -4.87 50.69
C SER A 456 -4.12 -5.91 51.11
N ALA A 457 -3.79 -6.85 50.22
CA ALA A 457 -2.79 -7.87 50.45
C ALA A 457 -2.12 -8.30 49.13
N TYR A 458 -0.87 -8.71 49.20
CA TYR A 458 -0.14 -9.25 48.06
C TYR A 458 0.46 -10.64 48.40
N ASP A 459 0.69 -11.45 47.36
CA ASP A 459 1.43 -12.70 47.50
C ASP A 459 2.94 -12.39 47.60
N TYR A 460 3.54 -12.67 48.75
CA TYR A 460 4.98 -12.49 49.02
C TYR A 460 5.85 -13.19 47.96
N THR A 461 5.38 -14.30 47.39
CA THR A 461 6.10 -15.04 46.35
C THR A 461 5.92 -14.41 44.96
N LYS A 462 5.07 -13.40 44.79
CA LYS A 462 4.69 -12.75 43.53
C LYS A 462 4.17 -13.74 42.45
N LYS A 463 3.73 -14.92 42.86
CA LYS A 463 3.22 -15.96 41.93
C LYS A 463 1.73 -15.79 41.63
N GLN A 464 0.98 -15.18 42.57
CA GLN A 464 -0.45 -14.93 42.45
C GLN A 464 -0.70 -13.41 42.45
N GLU A 465 -1.86 -13.03 41.96
CA GLU A 465 -2.32 -11.65 41.96
C GLU A 465 -2.53 -11.13 43.38
N SER A 466 -2.39 -9.81 43.54
CA SER A 466 -2.73 -9.09 44.74
C SER A 466 -4.24 -9.06 44.93
N VAL A 467 -4.69 -8.91 46.16
CA VAL A 467 -6.10 -8.98 46.50
C VAL A 467 -6.53 -7.88 47.47
N ILE A 468 -7.85 -7.64 47.50
CA ILE A 468 -8.51 -6.90 48.57
C ILE A 468 -9.52 -7.85 49.23
N TYR A 469 -9.35 -8.11 50.50
CA TYR A 469 -10.36 -8.81 51.28
C TYR A 469 -11.49 -7.88 51.63
N VAL A 470 -12.74 -8.29 51.38
CA VAL A 470 -13.96 -7.56 51.71
C VAL A 470 -14.60 -8.18 52.94
N MET A 471 -14.77 -7.37 53.96
CA MET A 471 -15.42 -7.79 55.21
C MET A 471 -16.62 -6.89 55.50
N ASN A 472 -17.64 -7.45 56.12
CA ASN A 472 -18.75 -6.68 56.66
C ASN A 472 -18.28 -5.87 57.88
N LYS A 473 -18.49 -4.55 57.88
CA LYS A 473 -18.06 -3.63 58.94
C LYS A 473 -18.71 -3.93 60.27
N THR A 474 -19.99 -4.26 60.28
CA THR A 474 -20.80 -4.49 61.50
C THR A 474 -20.60 -5.90 62.06
N THR A 475 -20.79 -6.93 61.23
CA THR A 475 -20.69 -8.32 61.65
C THR A 475 -19.27 -8.83 61.74
N ARG A 476 -18.29 -8.10 61.13
CA ARG A 476 -16.86 -8.44 61.06
C ARG A 476 -16.55 -9.74 60.34
N LYS A 477 -17.52 -10.26 59.57
CA LYS A 477 -17.37 -11.49 58.83
C LYS A 477 -16.74 -11.21 57.48
N TYR A 478 -15.85 -12.10 57.02
CA TYR A 478 -15.33 -12.11 55.64
C TYR A 478 -16.47 -12.39 54.65
N ILE A 479 -16.49 -11.67 53.55
CA ILE A 479 -17.48 -11.83 52.48
C ILE A 479 -16.84 -12.46 51.26
N THR A 480 -15.87 -11.78 50.65
CA THR A 480 -15.24 -12.22 49.39
C THR A 480 -13.84 -11.63 49.26
N THR A 481 -13.13 -12.07 48.23
CA THR A 481 -11.82 -11.53 47.82
C THR A 481 -11.96 -10.85 46.45
N ILE A 482 -11.58 -9.57 46.33
CA ILE A 482 -11.41 -8.92 45.04
C ILE A 482 -9.98 -9.20 44.57
N VAL A 483 -9.81 -9.72 43.38
CA VAL A 483 -8.53 -10.04 42.76
C VAL A 483 -8.14 -8.89 41.82
N LEU A 484 -6.99 -8.27 42.07
CA LEU A 484 -6.46 -7.19 41.30
C LEU A 484 -5.72 -7.72 40.04
N PRO A 485 -5.60 -6.92 38.94
CA PRO A 485 -5.06 -7.42 37.69
C PRO A 485 -3.51 -7.51 37.64
N HIS A 486 -2.85 -7.52 38.77
CA HIS A 486 -1.37 -7.52 38.85
C HIS A 486 -0.84 -8.40 39.99
N THR A 487 0.43 -8.83 39.87
CA THR A 487 1.16 -9.66 40.82
C THR A 487 2.28 -8.84 41.48
N GLY A 488 2.01 -7.97 42.36
CA GLY A 488 3.05 -7.15 42.95
C GLY A 488 2.66 -6.64 44.31
N HIS A 489 3.56 -5.91 44.94
CA HIS A 489 3.33 -5.29 46.21
C HIS A 489 2.24 -4.22 46.09
N VAL A 490 1.10 -4.43 46.74
CA VAL A 490 0.10 -3.39 46.98
C VAL A 490 0.35 -2.82 48.37
N GLY A 491 0.33 -1.49 48.45
CA GLY A 491 0.55 -0.77 49.72
C GLY A 491 -0.74 -0.22 50.29
N GLY A 492 -0.83 1.09 50.39
CA GLY A 492 -2.00 1.81 50.92
C GLY A 492 -3.28 1.52 50.15
N ILE A 493 -4.39 1.52 50.89
CA ILE A 493 -5.75 1.52 50.33
C ILE A 493 -6.55 2.63 50.99
N THR A 494 -7.34 3.39 50.21
CA THR A 494 -8.23 4.41 50.72
C THR A 494 -9.51 4.47 49.89
N PHE A 495 -10.52 5.15 50.40
CA PHE A 495 -11.82 5.34 49.77
C PHE A 495 -12.20 6.82 49.84
N ASP A 496 -12.56 7.44 48.74
CA ASP A 496 -12.90 8.88 48.62
C ASP A 496 -14.42 9.14 48.60
N GLY A 497 -15.25 8.12 48.74
CA GLY A 497 -16.71 8.23 48.60
C GLY A 497 -17.22 7.60 47.32
N GLU A 498 -16.44 7.55 46.28
CA GLU A 498 -16.80 7.03 44.96
C GLU A 498 -15.83 5.93 44.47
N ASN A 499 -14.54 6.13 44.67
CA ASN A 499 -13.49 5.23 44.17
C ASN A 499 -12.71 4.62 45.34
N VAL A 500 -12.30 3.38 45.18
CA VAL A 500 -11.29 2.74 45.99
C VAL A 500 -9.94 2.89 45.34
N TRP A 501 -9.00 3.54 46.05
CA TRP A 501 -7.64 3.81 45.60
C TRP A 501 -6.66 2.83 46.25
N VAL A 502 -5.75 2.28 45.45
CA VAL A 502 -4.75 1.31 45.90
C VAL A 502 -3.39 1.67 45.31
N THR A 503 -2.35 1.73 46.12
CA THR A 503 -0.99 1.89 45.64
C THR A 503 -0.43 0.57 45.14
N TYR A 504 0.21 0.59 43.96
CA TYR A 504 0.90 -0.54 43.35
C TYR A 504 2.26 -0.11 42.80
N GLY A 505 3.32 -0.56 43.44
CA GLY A 505 4.66 -0.08 43.12
C GLY A 505 4.77 1.44 43.26
N LYS A 506 5.06 2.14 42.18
CA LYS A 506 5.14 3.62 42.11
C LYS A 506 3.83 4.27 41.63
N ASN A 507 2.81 3.49 41.34
CA ASN A 507 1.54 3.95 40.75
C ASN A 507 0.43 3.96 41.78
N LEU A 508 -0.51 4.90 41.61
CA LEU A 508 -1.80 4.93 42.27
C LEU A 508 -2.85 4.45 41.26
N GLN A 509 -3.64 3.49 41.64
CA GLN A 509 -4.73 2.91 40.83
C GLN A 509 -6.04 3.05 41.56
N SER A 510 -7.14 3.22 40.83
CA SER A 510 -8.48 3.25 41.38
C SER A 510 -9.43 2.36 40.60
N PHE A 511 -10.52 1.97 41.28
CA PHE A 511 -11.67 1.36 40.68
C PHE A 511 -12.93 1.84 41.39
N LYS A 512 -14.05 1.82 40.71
CA LYS A 512 -15.31 2.32 41.26
C LYS A 512 -15.81 1.46 42.44
N PHE A 513 -16.38 2.10 43.44
CA PHE A 513 -16.95 1.40 44.61
C PHE A 513 -18.08 0.43 44.23
N ASN A 514 -18.81 0.67 43.15
CA ASN A 514 -19.82 -0.27 42.68
C ASN A 514 -19.24 -1.64 42.30
N GLN A 515 -17.95 -1.75 42.00
CA GLN A 515 -17.27 -3.04 41.77
C GLN A 515 -17.09 -3.81 43.09
N VAL A 516 -16.91 -3.12 44.22
CA VAL A 516 -16.93 -3.76 45.54
C VAL A 516 -18.35 -4.29 45.83
N GLN A 517 -19.37 -3.50 45.55
CA GLN A 517 -20.77 -3.92 45.72
C GLN A 517 -21.12 -5.11 44.81
N ALA A 518 -20.68 -5.08 43.53
CA ALA A 518 -20.86 -6.19 42.60
C ALA A 518 -20.15 -7.47 43.09
N ALA A 519 -18.92 -7.34 43.63
CA ALA A 519 -18.21 -8.46 44.23
C ALA A 519 -19.00 -9.11 45.39
N VAL A 520 -19.56 -8.28 46.24
CA VAL A 520 -20.40 -8.75 47.38
C VAL A 520 -21.68 -9.41 46.89
N LEU A 521 -22.41 -8.76 45.98
CA LEU A 521 -23.68 -9.29 45.42
C LEU A 521 -23.49 -10.57 44.62
N SER A 522 -22.30 -10.79 44.06
CA SER A 522 -22.00 -12.01 43.29
C SER A 522 -22.07 -13.29 44.09
N GLY A 523 -21.99 -13.23 45.42
CA GLY A 523 -21.93 -14.38 46.31
C GLY A 523 -20.75 -15.33 46.05
N ARG A 524 -19.80 -14.94 45.21
CA ARG A 524 -18.65 -15.76 44.79
C ARG A 524 -17.51 -15.67 45.80
N PRO A 525 -16.68 -16.71 45.93
CA PRO A 525 -15.53 -16.71 46.83
C PRO A 525 -14.44 -15.73 46.43
N TYR A 526 -14.49 -15.24 45.18
CA TYR A 526 -13.63 -14.19 44.65
C TYR A 526 -14.31 -13.46 43.48
N TYR A 527 -13.87 -12.25 43.22
CA TYR A 527 -14.30 -11.38 42.12
C TYR A 527 -13.06 -10.74 41.46
N GLU A 528 -12.96 -10.75 40.14
CA GLU A 528 -11.85 -10.12 39.40
C GLU A 528 -12.29 -8.78 38.83
N ILE A 529 -11.45 -7.75 39.00
CA ILE A 529 -11.64 -6.40 38.43
C ILE A 529 -10.63 -6.10 37.36
#